data_7bad38f3baa49146b79e059db9aca7b1
#
_entry.id   7bad38f3baa49146b79e059db9aca7b1
#
_cell.length_a   1.000
_cell.length_b   1.000
_cell.length_c   1.000
_cell.angle_alpha   90.00
_cell.angle_beta   90.00
_cell.angle_gamma   90.00
#
_symmetry.space_group_name_H-M   'P 1'
#
loop_
_entity.id
_entity.type
_entity.pdbx_description
1 polymer ?
#
loop_
_entity_poly.entity_id
_entity_poly.type
_entity_poly.pdbx_seq_one_letter_code
_entity_poly.pdbx_strand_id
1 'polypeptide(L)'
;MGYIAAVQVPAQRIENNHVTFEILYAKVTSVRLIGTAGQNERLIESYLSKLVDGKVFNRFEAERHLLLARDIPGYTVRLALKPAGTGAGNMIAEIALTRTPYTVDVSAQNYGDPNTGRIGGQVRAIFNGVTGMGDRTTLGFYATGDFEEQRIFQFGHEMLLGDNGLKLGVRATYALTRPDLGAAVADVRARTFYANFEASYPLIRRQALTLRAAAGFDLVNQKVDFAGAPLSEDRLRVGYARLDLDAIDLQGVGPGGSVGWRAGGSFELRKGFKGLGASPNCLSAAAPCLVAGFVAPSLPDGNPGATVIRAIVNMDVRMFEGVTFGFSPRAQISSSGLFSFEQFSTGNYTIGRGYGPGAIVGDKGAGFQGELRFDAFRLKSGSRVDFAPYVFSDNALIWDRAAVSRPQKLNSAGGGVRIGFAGRARLDLTAAFPLTVLPGEISKRSPRFLASFSMNILPWSNR
;
A
#
# COMPACT_ATOMS: atom_id res chain seq x y z
N MET A 1 -32.20 -8.14 -2.10
CA MET A 1 -32.54 -9.53 -2.43
C MET A 1 -31.35 -10.27 -3.10
N GLY A 2 -30.75 -9.94 -4.18
CA GLY A 2 -29.52 -10.58 -4.73
C GLY A 2 -29.71 -11.91 -5.48
N TYR A 3 -30.93 -12.41 -5.62
CA TYR A 3 -31.24 -13.59 -6.41
C TYR A 3 -31.31 -13.25 -7.90
N ILE A 4 -30.86 -14.18 -8.75
CA ILE A 4 -30.99 -14.09 -10.20
C ILE A 4 -32.19 -14.96 -10.56
N ALA A 5 -33.21 -14.36 -11.19
CA ALA A 5 -34.40 -15.02 -11.64
C ALA A 5 -34.82 -14.54 -13.03
N ALA A 6 -35.44 -15.40 -13.79
CA ALA A 6 -36.10 -15.10 -15.04
C ALA A 6 -37.58 -15.46 -14.94
N VAL A 7 -38.45 -14.75 -15.67
CA VAL A 7 -39.85 -15.07 -15.79
C VAL A 7 -40.06 -15.68 -17.17
N GLN A 8 -40.69 -16.85 -17.21
CA GLN A 8 -41.11 -17.45 -18.45
C GLN A 8 -42.61 -17.73 -18.44
N VAL A 9 -43.19 -17.80 -19.62
CA VAL A 9 -44.52 -18.30 -19.81
C VAL A 9 -44.41 -19.77 -20.22
N PRO A 10 -44.79 -20.73 -19.35
CA PRO A 10 -44.77 -22.15 -19.72
C PRO A 10 -45.77 -22.42 -20.84
N ALA A 11 -45.59 -23.51 -21.58
CA ALA A 11 -46.57 -23.96 -22.55
C ALA A 11 -47.88 -24.24 -21.83
N GLN A 12 -48.93 -23.45 -22.10
CA GLN A 12 -50.22 -23.53 -21.39
C GLN A 12 -51.37 -23.24 -22.32
N ARG A 13 -52.55 -23.78 -21.99
CA ARG A 13 -53.82 -23.35 -22.59
C ARG A 13 -54.33 -22.14 -21.79
N ILE A 14 -54.72 -21.10 -22.48
CA ILE A 14 -55.36 -19.94 -21.85
C ILE A 14 -56.82 -20.30 -21.58
N GLU A 15 -57.17 -20.53 -20.34
CA GLU A 15 -58.53 -20.77 -19.89
C GLU A 15 -58.97 -19.58 -19.02
N ASN A 16 -60.19 -19.10 -19.20
CA ASN A 16 -60.75 -17.98 -18.43
C ASN A 16 -59.86 -16.70 -18.43
N ASN A 17 -59.12 -16.40 -19.52
CA ASN A 17 -58.21 -15.28 -19.64
C ASN A 17 -57.08 -15.24 -18.61
N HIS A 18 -56.73 -16.38 -17.98
CA HIS A 18 -55.60 -16.48 -17.05
C HIS A 18 -54.33 -16.95 -17.77
N VAL A 19 -53.25 -16.22 -17.55
CA VAL A 19 -51.88 -16.57 -18.01
C VAL A 19 -51.03 -16.82 -16.80
N THR A 20 -50.42 -18.00 -16.71
CA THR A 20 -49.50 -18.37 -15.65
C THR A 20 -48.08 -17.98 -16.04
N PHE A 21 -47.37 -17.29 -15.14
CA PHE A 21 -45.98 -17.00 -15.24
C PHE A 21 -45.20 -17.86 -14.25
N GLU A 22 -44.12 -18.45 -14.70
CA GLU A 22 -43.20 -19.23 -13.87
C GLU A 22 -41.95 -18.40 -13.59
N ILE A 23 -41.56 -18.32 -12.30
CA ILE A 23 -40.32 -17.69 -11.89
C ILE A 23 -39.25 -18.77 -11.78
N LEU A 24 -38.25 -18.68 -12.66
CA LEU A 24 -37.09 -19.56 -12.66
C LEU A 24 -35.96 -18.92 -11.90
N TYR A 25 -35.53 -19.51 -10.81
CA TYR A 25 -34.37 -19.09 -10.07
C TYR A 25 -33.11 -19.77 -10.60
N ALA A 26 -32.05 -19.01 -10.79
CA ALA A 26 -30.75 -19.54 -11.21
C ALA A 26 -30.17 -20.43 -10.10
N LYS A 27 -29.67 -21.63 -10.49
CA LYS A 27 -28.91 -22.56 -9.64
C LYS A 27 -27.64 -22.92 -10.35
N VAL A 28 -26.49 -22.69 -9.69
CA VAL A 28 -25.19 -23.12 -10.25
C VAL A 28 -25.03 -24.61 -9.96
N THR A 29 -24.99 -25.43 -11.01
CA THR A 29 -24.87 -26.89 -10.93
C THR A 29 -23.43 -27.37 -11.15
N SER A 30 -22.60 -26.57 -11.84
CA SER A 30 -21.19 -26.89 -12.06
C SER A 30 -20.37 -25.63 -12.33
N VAL A 31 -19.07 -25.74 -12.10
CA VAL A 31 -18.06 -24.71 -12.46
C VAL A 31 -17.24 -25.25 -13.61
N ARG A 32 -17.00 -24.42 -14.63
CA ARG A 32 -16.08 -24.72 -15.74
C ARG A 32 -14.98 -23.67 -15.78
N LEU A 33 -13.73 -24.10 -15.66
CA LEU A 33 -12.58 -23.22 -15.82
C LEU A 33 -12.20 -23.13 -17.31
N ILE A 34 -11.95 -21.88 -17.78
CA ILE A 34 -11.44 -21.60 -19.13
C ILE A 34 -10.13 -20.86 -18.97
N GLY A 35 -9.07 -21.34 -19.57
CA GLY A 35 -7.71 -20.81 -19.46
C GLY A 35 -6.83 -21.69 -18.58
N THR A 36 -5.61 -21.23 -18.32
CA THR A 36 -4.61 -22.01 -17.59
C THR A 36 -4.47 -21.51 -16.16
N ALA A 37 -4.84 -22.33 -15.20
CA ALA A 37 -4.67 -22.04 -13.77
C ALA A 37 -3.24 -22.34 -13.26
N GLY A 38 -2.50 -23.22 -13.96
CA GLY A 38 -1.15 -23.62 -13.56
C GLY A 38 -1.12 -24.29 -12.19
N GLN A 39 -0.11 -23.98 -11.38
CA GLN A 39 0.05 -24.61 -10.06
C GLN A 39 -1.04 -24.25 -9.04
N ASN A 40 -1.78 -23.16 -9.25
CA ASN A 40 -2.84 -22.71 -8.34
C ASN A 40 -4.23 -23.26 -8.68
N GLU A 41 -4.36 -24.23 -9.57
CA GLU A 41 -5.64 -24.77 -10.03
C GLU A 41 -6.49 -25.28 -8.87
N ARG A 42 -5.92 -26.14 -8.01
CA ARG A 42 -6.60 -26.67 -6.83
C ARG A 42 -7.11 -25.56 -5.89
N LEU A 43 -6.30 -24.52 -5.68
CA LEU A 43 -6.69 -23.39 -4.83
C LEU A 43 -7.86 -22.61 -5.46
N ILE A 44 -7.79 -22.33 -6.75
CA ILE A 44 -8.85 -21.63 -7.49
C ILE A 44 -10.14 -22.46 -7.44
N GLU A 45 -10.05 -23.76 -7.70
CA GLU A 45 -11.18 -24.67 -7.61
C GLU A 45 -11.80 -24.70 -6.22
N SER A 46 -11.00 -24.69 -5.14
CA SER A 46 -11.51 -24.68 -3.76
C SER A 46 -12.32 -23.43 -3.43
N TYR A 47 -11.95 -22.27 -3.97
CA TYR A 47 -12.74 -21.04 -3.84
C TYR A 47 -14.02 -21.09 -4.66
N LEU A 48 -13.95 -21.65 -5.87
CA LEU A 48 -15.04 -21.62 -6.83
C LEU A 48 -16.07 -22.75 -6.62
N SER A 49 -15.65 -23.89 -6.05
CA SER A 49 -16.55 -24.97 -5.68
C SER A 49 -17.64 -24.54 -4.69
N LYS A 50 -17.35 -23.50 -3.89
CA LYS A 50 -18.32 -22.88 -2.97
C LYS A 50 -19.50 -22.16 -3.68
N LEU A 51 -19.39 -21.96 -4.99
CA LEU A 51 -20.52 -21.45 -5.80
C LEU A 51 -21.55 -22.54 -6.12
N VAL A 52 -21.18 -23.82 -5.97
CA VAL A 52 -22.03 -24.99 -6.27
C VAL A 52 -22.51 -25.58 -4.94
N ASP A 53 -23.46 -24.91 -4.31
CA ASP A 53 -24.04 -25.37 -3.02
C ASP A 53 -25.44 -25.99 -3.14
N GLY A 54 -25.94 -26.12 -4.39
CA GLY A 54 -27.26 -26.67 -4.69
C GLY A 54 -28.43 -25.73 -4.36
N LYS A 55 -28.16 -24.55 -3.80
CA LYS A 55 -29.16 -23.55 -3.48
C LYS A 55 -29.47 -22.64 -4.66
N VAL A 56 -30.50 -21.81 -4.50
CA VAL A 56 -30.75 -20.71 -5.42
C VAL A 56 -29.58 -19.73 -5.38
N PHE A 57 -29.01 -19.41 -6.55
CA PHE A 57 -27.86 -18.56 -6.64
C PHE A 57 -28.14 -17.15 -6.10
N ASN A 58 -27.38 -16.76 -5.08
CA ASN A 58 -27.42 -15.43 -4.49
C ASN A 58 -26.10 -14.71 -4.82
N ARG A 59 -26.19 -13.59 -5.57
CA ARG A 59 -25.00 -12.83 -5.99
C ARG A 59 -24.19 -12.29 -4.79
N PHE A 60 -24.82 -11.99 -3.66
CA PHE A 60 -24.11 -11.44 -2.50
C PHE A 60 -23.32 -12.51 -1.73
N GLU A 61 -23.81 -13.77 -1.74
CA GLU A 61 -23.05 -14.90 -1.18
C GLU A 61 -21.91 -15.29 -2.11
N ALA A 62 -22.19 -15.38 -3.42
CA ALA A 62 -21.19 -15.68 -4.44
C ALA A 62 -20.11 -14.59 -4.55
N GLU A 63 -20.46 -13.33 -4.32
CA GLU A 63 -19.55 -12.18 -4.45
C GLU A 63 -18.29 -12.36 -3.61
N ARG A 64 -18.41 -12.79 -2.35
CA ARG A 64 -17.25 -13.00 -1.47
C ARG A 64 -16.28 -14.03 -2.06
N HIS A 65 -16.79 -15.17 -2.50
CA HIS A 65 -15.95 -16.26 -3.02
C HIS A 65 -15.28 -15.88 -4.35
N LEU A 66 -16.00 -15.18 -5.23
CA LEU A 66 -15.47 -14.66 -6.47
C LEU A 66 -14.39 -13.60 -6.24
N LEU A 67 -14.60 -12.71 -5.28
CA LEU A 67 -13.62 -11.67 -4.96
C LEU A 67 -12.37 -12.26 -4.30
N LEU A 68 -12.51 -13.27 -3.43
CA LEU A 68 -11.37 -13.99 -2.86
C LEU A 68 -10.58 -14.73 -3.94
N ALA A 69 -11.24 -15.36 -4.91
CA ALA A 69 -10.56 -15.97 -6.06
C ALA A 69 -9.83 -14.93 -6.92
N ARG A 70 -10.38 -13.71 -7.07
CA ARG A 70 -9.70 -12.58 -7.76
C ARG A 70 -8.53 -12.01 -6.98
N ASP A 71 -8.49 -12.20 -5.66
CA ASP A 71 -7.40 -11.74 -4.79
C ASP A 71 -6.17 -12.66 -4.87
N ILE A 72 -6.26 -13.82 -5.55
CA ILE A 72 -5.11 -14.70 -5.81
C ILE A 72 -4.11 -13.94 -6.70
N PRO A 73 -2.86 -13.76 -6.26
CA PRO A 73 -1.88 -12.99 -7.01
C PRO A 73 -1.62 -13.52 -8.42
N GLY A 74 -1.58 -12.62 -9.38
CA GLY A 74 -1.27 -12.94 -10.77
C GLY A 74 -2.43 -13.53 -11.58
N TYR A 75 -3.66 -13.54 -11.04
CA TYR A 75 -4.84 -13.99 -11.78
C TYR A 75 -5.87 -12.89 -11.99
N THR A 76 -6.41 -12.85 -13.20
CA THR A 76 -7.64 -12.13 -13.52
C THR A 76 -8.76 -13.15 -13.68
N VAL A 77 -9.83 -13.03 -12.89
CA VAL A 77 -10.96 -13.95 -12.85
C VAL A 77 -12.21 -13.24 -13.35
N ARG A 78 -12.88 -13.80 -14.35
CA ARG A 78 -14.16 -13.30 -14.88
C ARG A 78 -15.18 -14.40 -14.87
N LEU A 79 -16.36 -14.14 -14.26
CA LEU A 79 -17.49 -15.07 -14.21
C LEU A 79 -18.49 -14.73 -15.32
N ALA A 80 -18.97 -15.76 -16.01
CA ALA A 80 -20.16 -15.75 -16.84
C ALA A 80 -21.08 -16.90 -16.43
N LEU A 81 -22.37 -16.65 -16.28
CA LEU A 81 -23.37 -17.70 -16.05
C LEU A 81 -23.98 -18.10 -17.39
N LYS A 82 -23.93 -19.39 -17.72
CA LYS A 82 -24.49 -19.97 -18.95
C LYS A 82 -25.52 -21.02 -18.61
N PRO A 83 -26.60 -21.15 -19.40
CA PRO A 83 -27.59 -22.25 -19.20
C PRO A 83 -26.91 -23.63 -19.28
N ALA A 84 -27.24 -24.52 -18.35
CA ALA A 84 -26.64 -25.86 -18.29
C ALA A 84 -27.29 -26.87 -19.28
N GLY A 85 -28.48 -26.55 -19.80
CA GLY A 85 -29.24 -27.44 -20.67
C GLY A 85 -29.83 -28.66 -19.95
N THR A 86 -29.65 -28.78 -18.64
CA THR A 86 -30.10 -29.91 -17.81
C THR A 86 -31.45 -29.67 -17.08
N GLY A 87 -32.05 -28.52 -17.33
CA GLY A 87 -33.33 -28.11 -16.71
C GLY A 87 -33.46 -26.60 -16.60
N ALA A 88 -34.66 -26.10 -16.46
CA ALA A 88 -34.95 -24.69 -16.34
C ALA A 88 -34.30 -24.10 -15.08
N GLY A 89 -33.61 -22.98 -15.22
CA GLY A 89 -32.88 -22.31 -14.13
C GLY A 89 -31.50 -22.90 -13.80
N ASN A 90 -31.14 -24.08 -14.33
CA ASN A 90 -29.79 -24.64 -14.09
C ASN A 90 -28.71 -23.90 -14.91
N MET A 91 -27.65 -23.46 -14.22
CA MET A 91 -26.59 -22.65 -14.80
C MET A 91 -25.22 -23.30 -14.57
N ILE A 92 -24.32 -23.11 -15.53
CA ILE A 92 -22.90 -23.40 -15.40
C ILE A 92 -22.18 -22.08 -15.12
N ALA A 93 -21.39 -22.04 -14.06
CA ALA A 93 -20.49 -20.92 -13.80
C ALA A 93 -19.21 -21.09 -14.65
N GLU A 94 -19.13 -20.38 -15.76
CA GLU A 94 -17.95 -20.36 -16.62
C GLU A 94 -16.98 -19.30 -16.13
N ILE A 95 -15.77 -19.69 -15.74
CA ILE A 95 -14.75 -18.85 -15.14
C ILE A 95 -13.58 -18.72 -16.10
N ALA A 96 -13.42 -17.56 -16.71
CA ALA A 96 -12.28 -17.26 -17.55
C ALA A 96 -11.10 -16.75 -16.70
N LEU A 97 -9.95 -17.41 -16.83
CA LEU A 97 -8.72 -17.12 -16.11
C LEU A 97 -7.67 -16.57 -17.07
N THR A 98 -7.04 -15.47 -16.68
CA THR A 98 -5.83 -14.97 -17.33
C THR A 98 -4.73 -14.89 -16.29
N ARG A 99 -3.59 -15.52 -16.55
CA ARG A 99 -2.44 -15.58 -15.64
C ARG A 99 -1.36 -14.59 -16.06
N THR A 100 -0.84 -13.86 -15.07
CA THR A 100 0.37 -13.03 -15.18
C THR A 100 1.40 -13.58 -14.21
N PRO A 101 2.30 -14.48 -14.63
CA PRO A 101 3.18 -15.20 -13.72
C PRO A 101 4.29 -14.32 -13.14
N TYR A 102 4.70 -13.29 -13.84
CA TYR A 102 5.73 -12.37 -13.36
C TYR A 102 5.49 -10.95 -13.90
N THR A 103 5.98 -9.96 -13.15
CA THR A 103 6.05 -8.56 -13.58
C THR A 103 7.40 -7.97 -13.18
N VAL A 104 7.91 -7.05 -13.99
CA VAL A 104 9.11 -6.29 -13.67
C VAL A 104 8.82 -4.82 -13.86
N ASP A 105 9.00 -4.04 -12.80
CA ASP A 105 8.83 -2.61 -12.77
C ASP A 105 10.18 -1.92 -12.54
N VAL A 106 10.38 -0.79 -13.18
CA VAL A 106 11.50 0.13 -12.91
C VAL A 106 10.97 1.50 -12.55
N SER A 107 11.66 2.17 -11.66
CA SER A 107 11.39 3.58 -11.35
C SER A 107 12.67 4.35 -11.08
N ALA A 108 12.66 5.64 -11.36
CA ALA A 108 13.72 6.58 -11.03
C ALA A 108 13.09 7.87 -10.49
N GLN A 109 13.78 8.56 -9.57
CA GLN A 109 13.26 9.77 -8.95
C GLN A 109 14.39 10.61 -8.35
N ASN A 110 14.14 11.92 -8.15
CA ASN A 110 15.04 12.85 -7.51
C ASN A 110 14.56 13.32 -6.14
N TYR A 111 13.91 12.44 -5.39
CA TYR A 111 13.26 12.77 -4.12
C TYR A 111 14.20 12.81 -2.93
N GLY A 112 15.41 12.29 -3.08
CA GLY A 112 16.39 12.23 -2.01
C GLY A 112 16.86 13.58 -1.51
N ASP A 113 17.57 13.54 -0.39
CA ASP A 113 18.29 14.69 0.16
C ASP A 113 19.68 14.79 -0.52
N PRO A 114 20.28 15.99 -0.61
CA PRO A 114 21.64 16.14 -1.15
C PRO A 114 22.67 15.21 -0.51
N ASN A 115 22.56 14.97 0.78
CA ASN A 115 23.55 14.19 1.54
C ASN A 115 23.35 12.68 1.43
N THR A 116 22.14 12.22 1.08
CA THR A 116 21.81 10.78 0.96
C THR A 116 21.55 10.36 -0.48
N GLY A 117 21.93 11.20 -1.44
CA GLY A 117 21.76 11.00 -2.87
C GLY A 117 20.42 11.51 -3.38
N ARG A 118 20.45 12.56 -4.22
CA ARG A 118 19.25 13.20 -4.79
C ARG A 118 18.49 12.31 -5.75
N ILE A 119 19.22 11.60 -6.60
CA ILE A 119 18.66 10.76 -7.66
C ILE A 119 18.81 9.32 -7.25
N GLY A 120 17.73 8.57 -7.32
CA GLY A 120 17.74 7.15 -7.05
C GLY A 120 16.82 6.39 -8.00
N GLY A 121 17.09 5.10 -8.13
CA GLY A 121 16.33 4.19 -8.98
C GLY A 121 16.02 2.88 -8.29
N GLN A 122 14.93 2.25 -8.69
CA GLN A 122 14.50 0.95 -8.18
C GLN A 122 14.15 0.03 -9.33
N VAL A 123 14.56 -1.23 -9.21
CA VAL A 123 14.05 -2.34 -9.99
C VAL A 123 13.30 -3.28 -9.06
N ARG A 124 12.10 -3.72 -9.47
CA ARG A 124 11.27 -4.63 -8.69
C ARG A 124 10.76 -5.75 -9.59
N ALA A 125 11.05 -7.00 -9.21
CA ALA A 125 10.53 -8.19 -9.85
C ALA A 125 9.52 -8.88 -8.95
N ILE A 126 8.37 -9.26 -9.50
CA ILE A 126 7.28 -9.94 -8.80
C ILE A 126 7.03 -11.27 -9.53
N PHE A 127 6.98 -12.36 -8.77
CA PHE A 127 6.66 -13.70 -9.25
C PHE A 127 5.39 -14.18 -8.55
N ASN A 128 4.40 -14.62 -9.32
CA ASN A 128 3.09 -15.04 -8.82
C ASN A 128 2.87 -16.53 -9.03
N GLY A 129 2.42 -17.23 -7.98
CA GLY A 129 2.03 -18.62 -8.02
C GLY A 129 3.19 -19.57 -8.28
N VAL A 130 4.31 -19.38 -7.58
CA VAL A 130 5.51 -20.23 -7.67
C VAL A 130 5.30 -21.53 -6.90
N THR A 131 4.65 -21.46 -5.73
CA THR A 131 4.46 -22.62 -4.84
C THR A 131 3.12 -23.33 -5.02
N GLY A 132 2.17 -22.71 -5.73
CA GLY A 132 0.80 -23.23 -5.86
C GLY A 132 -0.11 -22.88 -4.66
N MET A 133 0.36 -22.07 -3.73
CA MET A 133 -0.40 -21.60 -2.55
C MET A 133 -1.00 -20.20 -2.75
N GLY A 134 -1.24 -19.77 -4.00
CA GLY A 134 -1.70 -18.41 -4.27
C GLY A 134 -0.68 -17.38 -3.79
N ASP A 135 0.59 -17.65 -4.00
CA ASP A 135 1.72 -16.90 -3.48
C ASP A 135 2.18 -15.79 -4.42
N ARG A 136 2.86 -14.82 -3.80
CA ARG A 136 3.59 -13.75 -4.47
C ARG A 136 4.95 -13.59 -3.83
N THR A 137 6.00 -13.67 -4.64
CA THR A 137 7.36 -13.35 -4.24
C THR A 137 7.79 -12.04 -4.88
N THR A 138 8.31 -11.12 -4.10
CA THR A 138 8.78 -9.81 -4.56
C THR A 138 10.26 -9.66 -4.24
N LEU A 139 11.04 -9.27 -5.23
CA LEU A 139 12.45 -8.88 -5.08
C LEU A 139 12.58 -7.43 -5.51
N GLY A 140 13.22 -6.61 -4.69
CA GLY A 140 13.45 -5.19 -4.97
C GLY A 140 14.90 -4.81 -4.71
N PHE A 141 15.42 -3.97 -5.57
CA PHE A 141 16.72 -3.31 -5.38
C PHE A 141 16.58 -1.83 -5.69
N TYR A 142 16.95 -0.99 -4.74
CA TYR A 142 17.04 0.46 -4.89
C TYR A 142 18.48 0.90 -4.65
N ALA A 143 18.95 1.87 -5.44
CA ALA A 143 20.22 2.55 -5.19
C ALA A 143 20.14 4.01 -5.62
N THR A 144 21.03 4.84 -5.05
CA THR A 144 21.37 6.16 -5.57
C THR A 144 22.15 6.04 -6.88
N GLY A 145 22.22 7.14 -7.64
CA GLY A 145 22.76 7.12 -9.01
C GLY A 145 24.20 6.67 -9.12
N ASP A 146 25.00 6.90 -8.09
CA ASP A 146 26.42 6.50 -7.99
C ASP A 146 26.62 5.18 -7.21
N PHE A 147 25.53 4.61 -6.65
CA PHE A 147 25.56 3.43 -5.80
C PHE A 147 26.35 3.60 -4.48
N GLU A 148 26.66 4.80 -4.08
CA GLU A 148 27.48 5.04 -2.88
C GLU A 148 26.66 5.37 -1.65
N GLU A 149 25.72 6.35 -1.72
CA GLU A 149 25.01 6.85 -0.54
C GLU A 149 23.95 5.88 -0.05
N GLN A 150 23.20 5.23 -0.96
CA GLN A 150 22.16 4.26 -0.56
C GLN A 150 22.12 3.03 -1.46
N ARG A 151 22.00 1.86 -0.81
CA ARG A 151 21.69 0.58 -1.44
C ARG A 151 20.69 -0.17 -0.56
N ILE A 152 19.53 -0.52 -1.11
CA ILE A 152 18.44 -1.16 -0.37
C ILE A 152 18.01 -2.41 -1.11
N PHE A 153 18.10 -3.55 -0.42
CA PHE A 153 17.62 -4.84 -0.89
C PHE A 153 16.30 -5.16 -0.19
N GLN A 154 15.30 -5.59 -0.95
CA GLN A 154 13.98 -5.92 -0.46
C GLN A 154 13.57 -7.32 -0.92
N PHE A 155 13.06 -8.08 0.00
CA PHE A 155 12.45 -9.39 -0.22
C PHE A 155 11.05 -9.40 0.40
N GLY A 156 10.10 -9.98 -0.29
CA GLY A 156 8.76 -10.22 0.24
C GLY A 156 8.24 -11.55 -0.28
N HIS A 157 7.59 -12.31 0.57
CA HIS A 157 6.86 -13.49 0.18
C HIS A 157 5.52 -13.52 0.93
N GLU A 158 4.44 -13.68 0.21
CA GLU A 158 3.10 -13.84 0.78
C GLU A 158 2.41 -15.04 0.14
N MET A 159 1.59 -15.74 0.91
CA MET A 159 0.83 -16.89 0.43
C MET A 159 -0.54 -16.95 1.10
N LEU A 160 -1.49 -17.59 0.45
CA LEU A 160 -2.81 -17.88 0.99
C LEU A 160 -2.77 -19.21 1.75
N LEU A 161 -3.43 -19.22 2.91
CA LEU A 161 -3.60 -20.43 3.69
C LEU A 161 -5.08 -20.82 3.70
N GLY A 162 -5.39 -21.94 3.06
CA GLY A 162 -6.75 -22.40 2.85
C GLY A 162 -7.54 -21.53 1.85
N ASP A 163 -8.85 -21.62 1.89
CA ASP A 163 -9.77 -21.05 0.91
C ASP A 163 -10.70 -19.97 1.50
N ASN A 164 -10.32 -19.38 2.62
CA ASN A 164 -11.08 -18.33 3.31
C ASN A 164 -10.45 -16.93 3.19
N GLY A 165 -9.31 -16.84 2.47
CA GLY A 165 -8.59 -15.58 2.26
C GLY A 165 -7.62 -15.22 3.37
N LEU A 166 -7.29 -16.13 4.29
CA LEU A 166 -6.20 -15.95 5.24
C LEU A 166 -4.87 -15.87 4.47
N LYS A 167 -4.10 -14.82 4.69
CA LYS A 167 -2.83 -14.57 4.05
C LYS A 167 -1.73 -14.52 5.11
N LEU A 168 -0.63 -15.22 4.86
CA LEU A 168 0.60 -15.11 5.61
C LEU A 168 1.65 -14.42 4.76
N GLY A 169 2.44 -13.56 5.36
CA GLY A 169 3.49 -12.83 4.68
C GLY A 169 4.75 -12.66 5.50
N VAL A 170 5.88 -12.65 4.82
CA VAL A 170 7.18 -12.27 5.35
C VAL A 170 7.80 -11.21 4.46
N ARG A 171 8.41 -10.19 5.06
CA ARG A 171 9.17 -9.15 4.36
C ARG A 171 10.49 -8.97 5.04
N ALA A 172 11.54 -8.72 4.26
CA ALA A 172 12.85 -8.36 4.76
C ALA A 172 13.40 -7.20 3.93
N THR A 173 14.06 -6.25 4.61
CA THR A 173 14.76 -5.14 3.97
C THR A 173 16.13 -5.00 4.59
N TYR A 174 17.16 -4.90 3.76
CA TYR A 174 18.50 -4.58 4.18
C TYR A 174 18.96 -3.31 3.49
N ALA A 175 19.22 -2.26 4.28
CA ALA A 175 19.62 -0.95 3.79
C ALA A 175 21.03 -0.60 4.26
N LEU A 176 21.83 -0.15 3.33
CA LEU A 176 23.15 0.45 3.54
C LEU A 176 23.04 1.91 3.18
N THR A 177 23.38 2.81 4.12
CA THR A 177 23.35 4.25 3.90
C THR A 177 24.69 4.86 4.34
N ARG A 178 25.29 5.63 3.45
CA ARG A 178 26.53 6.37 3.68
C ARG A 178 26.36 7.79 3.17
N PRO A 179 25.84 8.71 4.01
CA PRO A 179 25.61 10.08 3.60
C PRO A 179 26.92 10.76 3.19
N ASP A 180 26.91 11.51 2.11
CA ASP A 180 27.99 12.45 1.77
C ASP A 180 27.79 13.75 2.58
N LEU A 181 28.57 13.91 3.62
CA LEU A 181 28.56 15.10 4.48
C LEU A 181 29.68 16.09 4.12
N GLY A 182 30.39 15.83 3.02
CA GLY A 182 31.56 16.59 2.57
C GLY A 182 32.85 16.15 3.25
N ALA A 183 33.98 16.48 2.65
CA ALA A 183 35.33 16.02 3.05
C ALA A 183 35.77 16.45 4.46
N ALA A 184 35.12 17.45 5.05
CA ALA A 184 35.45 17.97 6.39
C ALA A 184 34.75 17.17 7.51
N VAL A 185 33.79 16.29 7.19
CA VAL A 185 33.02 15.50 8.18
C VAL A 185 33.46 14.05 8.09
N ALA A 186 33.64 13.42 9.25
CA ALA A 186 34.00 12.00 9.30
C ALA A 186 32.92 11.12 8.67
N ASP A 187 33.33 9.99 8.10
CA ASP A 187 32.47 9.01 7.44
C ASP A 187 31.38 8.46 8.38
N VAL A 188 30.13 8.58 7.97
CA VAL A 188 28.95 8.01 8.66
C VAL A 188 28.42 6.84 7.85
N ARG A 189 28.22 5.70 8.50
CA ARG A 189 27.66 4.50 7.88
C ARG A 189 26.50 3.97 8.71
N ALA A 190 25.33 3.85 8.09
CA ALA A 190 24.17 3.22 8.71
C ALA A 190 23.86 1.89 8.00
N ARG A 191 23.59 0.87 8.79
CA ARG A 191 23.14 -0.45 8.34
C ARG A 191 21.84 -0.78 9.05
N THR A 192 20.77 -0.96 8.27
CA THR A 192 19.45 -1.26 8.81
C THR A 192 18.97 -2.59 8.26
N PHE A 193 18.63 -3.51 9.16
CA PHE A 193 17.90 -4.72 8.84
C PHE A 193 16.50 -4.63 9.43
N TYR A 194 15.50 -4.79 8.59
CA TYR A 194 14.10 -4.87 8.96
C TYR A 194 13.53 -6.20 8.50
N ALA A 195 12.80 -6.89 9.37
CA ALA A 195 12.00 -8.05 9.01
C ALA A 195 10.61 -7.93 9.61
N ASN A 196 9.62 -8.36 8.86
CA ASN A 196 8.21 -8.34 9.22
C ASN A 196 7.58 -9.70 8.95
N PHE A 197 6.77 -10.17 9.89
CA PHE A 197 5.88 -11.33 9.76
C PHE A 197 4.46 -10.85 9.96
N GLU A 198 3.56 -11.17 9.06
CA GLU A 198 2.17 -10.71 9.09
C GLU A 198 1.20 -11.83 8.73
N ALA A 199 0.12 -11.95 9.51
CA ALA A 199 -1.06 -12.69 9.15
C ALA A 199 -2.21 -11.70 8.92
N SER A 200 -2.97 -11.84 7.83
CA SER A 200 -4.09 -10.97 7.54
C SER A 200 -5.30 -11.74 7.03
N TYR A 201 -6.49 -11.28 7.42
CA TYR A 201 -7.75 -11.93 7.09
C TYR A 201 -8.82 -10.91 6.67
N PRO A 202 -9.53 -11.12 5.55
CA PRO A 202 -10.60 -10.25 5.10
C PRO A 202 -11.89 -10.52 5.91
N LEU A 203 -12.17 -9.65 6.89
CA LEU A 203 -13.41 -9.70 7.69
C LEU A 203 -14.64 -9.44 6.80
N ILE A 204 -14.54 -8.39 5.97
CA ILE A 204 -15.53 -8.05 4.97
C ILE A 204 -14.83 -8.03 3.61
N ARG A 205 -15.41 -8.73 2.63
CA ARG A 205 -14.92 -8.71 1.25
C ARG A 205 -16.09 -8.58 0.31
N ARG A 206 -16.41 -7.34 -0.08
CA ARG A 206 -17.47 -6.96 -1.02
C ARG A 206 -16.87 -6.03 -2.09
N GLN A 207 -17.57 -5.84 -3.17
CA GLN A 207 -17.13 -4.96 -4.26
C GLN A 207 -17.01 -3.50 -3.80
N ALA A 208 -17.96 -3.03 -3.00
CA ALA A 208 -17.97 -1.67 -2.46
C ALA A 208 -17.12 -1.50 -1.20
N LEU A 209 -16.82 -2.56 -0.46
CA LEU A 209 -16.23 -2.47 0.87
C LEU A 209 -15.33 -3.68 1.16
N THR A 210 -14.09 -3.42 1.50
CA THR A 210 -13.18 -4.41 2.06
C THR A 210 -12.72 -3.94 3.44
N LEU A 211 -12.90 -4.78 4.44
CA LEU A 211 -12.30 -4.61 5.78
C LEU A 211 -11.41 -5.81 6.06
N ARG A 212 -10.13 -5.57 6.31
CA ARG A 212 -9.15 -6.60 6.62
C ARG A 212 -8.57 -6.35 8.01
N ALA A 213 -8.48 -7.41 8.81
CA ALA A 213 -7.69 -7.42 10.03
C ALA A 213 -6.32 -8.03 9.74
N ALA A 214 -5.28 -7.45 10.31
CA ALA A 214 -3.92 -7.96 10.26
C ALA A 214 -3.29 -7.94 11.65
N ALA A 215 -2.41 -8.89 11.91
CA ALA A 215 -1.54 -8.90 13.07
C ALA A 215 -0.14 -9.32 12.62
N GLY A 216 0.87 -8.71 13.20
CA GLY A 216 2.24 -8.98 12.80
C GLY A 216 3.28 -8.62 13.85
N PHE A 217 4.52 -8.89 13.48
CA PHE A 217 5.67 -8.62 14.31
C PHE A 217 6.82 -8.07 13.48
N ASP A 218 7.38 -6.95 13.93
CA ASP A 218 8.51 -6.26 13.31
C ASP A 218 9.79 -6.49 14.13
N LEU A 219 10.85 -6.82 13.43
CA LEU A 219 12.22 -6.88 13.91
C LEU A 219 13.01 -5.77 13.20
N VAL A 220 13.56 -4.83 13.95
CA VAL A 220 14.44 -3.78 13.41
C VAL A 220 15.78 -3.85 14.14
N ASN A 221 16.86 -3.89 13.37
CA ASN A 221 18.21 -3.69 13.87
C ASN A 221 18.87 -2.61 13.01
N GLN A 222 19.22 -1.50 13.62
CA GLN A 222 19.92 -0.40 12.97
C GLN A 222 21.22 -0.12 13.71
N LYS A 223 22.33 -0.06 12.96
CA LYS A 223 23.65 0.31 13.48
C LYS A 223 24.14 1.52 12.71
N VAL A 224 24.67 2.47 13.45
CA VAL A 224 25.31 3.67 12.89
C VAL A 224 26.73 3.71 13.41
N ASP A 225 27.68 3.77 12.48
CA ASP A 225 29.10 3.96 12.73
C ASP A 225 29.49 5.40 12.34
N PHE A 226 30.36 6.04 13.11
CA PHE A 226 30.94 7.35 12.85
C PHE A 226 32.47 7.22 12.93
N ALA A 227 33.19 7.66 11.89
CA ALA A 227 34.64 7.53 11.80
C ALA A 227 35.17 6.10 12.01
N GLY A 228 34.39 5.09 11.61
CA GLY A 228 34.72 3.68 11.79
C GLY A 228 34.44 3.10 13.19
N ALA A 229 34.02 3.93 14.15
CA ALA A 229 33.61 3.49 15.49
C ALA A 229 32.07 3.40 15.63
N PRO A 230 31.54 2.46 16.42
CA PRO A 230 30.11 2.39 16.67
C PRO A 230 29.59 3.66 17.38
N LEU A 231 28.59 4.32 16.78
CA LEU A 231 27.92 5.51 17.33
C LEU A 231 26.62 5.15 18.05
N SER A 232 25.77 4.38 17.40
CA SER A 232 24.49 3.96 18.00
C SER A 232 24.01 2.61 17.47
N GLU A 233 23.21 1.91 18.28
CA GLU A 233 22.57 0.66 17.89
C GLU A 233 21.13 0.60 18.42
N ASP A 234 20.15 0.58 17.51
CA ASP A 234 18.74 0.39 17.81
C ASP A 234 18.32 -1.03 17.46
N ARG A 235 17.67 -1.71 18.43
CA ARG A 235 17.05 -3.02 18.26
C ARG A 235 15.60 -2.93 18.71
N LEU A 236 14.67 -2.93 17.77
CA LEU A 236 13.24 -2.85 18.04
C LEU A 236 12.57 -4.20 17.79
N ARG A 237 11.60 -4.52 18.63
CA ARG A 237 10.78 -5.72 18.60
C ARG A 237 9.35 -5.28 18.83
N VAL A 238 8.55 -5.20 17.79
CA VAL A 238 7.24 -4.54 17.83
C VAL A 238 6.17 -5.47 17.31
N GLY A 239 5.24 -5.87 18.16
CA GLY A 239 4.00 -6.50 17.73
C GLY A 239 2.96 -5.46 17.35
N TYR A 240 2.10 -5.76 16.38
CA TYR A 240 1.03 -4.87 15.99
C TYR A 240 -0.26 -5.60 15.62
N ALA A 241 -1.36 -4.88 15.75
CA ALA A 241 -2.65 -5.22 15.21
C ALA A 241 -3.14 -4.07 14.34
N ARG A 242 -3.68 -4.37 13.14
CA ARG A 242 -4.09 -3.38 12.16
C ARG A 242 -5.43 -3.73 11.54
N LEU A 243 -6.24 -2.70 11.31
CA LEU A 243 -7.45 -2.76 10.50
C LEU A 243 -7.21 -1.93 9.23
N ASP A 244 -7.40 -2.55 8.08
CA ASP A 244 -7.32 -1.92 6.77
C ASP A 244 -8.72 -1.82 6.17
N LEU A 245 -9.13 -0.62 5.77
CA LEU A 245 -10.40 -0.31 5.13
C LEU A 245 -10.16 0.14 3.69
N ASP A 246 -10.94 -0.34 2.74
CA ASP A 246 -11.05 0.17 1.37
C ASP A 246 -12.52 0.18 0.97
N ALA A 247 -13.03 1.36 0.64
CA ALA A 247 -14.43 1.58 0.30
C ALA A 247 -14.54 2.45 -0.97
N ILE A 248 -15.52 2.15 -1.80
CA ILE A 248 -15.74 2.82 -3.09
C ILE A 248 -17.22 3.01 -3.34
N ASP A 249 -17.60 4.17 -3.86
CA ASP A 249 -18.96 4.43 -4.31
C ASP A 249 -19.21 3.75 -5.66
N LEU A 250 -20.07 2.71 -5.64
CA LEU A 250 -20.48 2.01 -6.86
C LEU A 250 -21.68 2.67 -7.56
N GLN A 251 -22.41 3.56 -6.88
CA GLN A 251 -23.58 4.24 -7.44
C GLN A 251 -23.19 5.47 -8.24
N GLY A 252 -22.07 6.11 -7.88
CA GLY A 252 -21.52 7.27 -8.57
C GLY A 252 -20.76 6.96 -9.86
N VAL A 253 -20.84 5.71 -10.37
CA VAL A 253 -20.19 5.35 -11.64
C VAL A 253 -21.01 5.92 -12.81
N GLY A 254 -20.70 7.16 -13.19
CA GLY A 254 -21.27 7.82 -14.38
C GLY A 254 -20.74 7.23 -15.68
N PRO A 255 -21.26 7.70 -16.83
CA PRO A 255 -20.71 7.37 -18.14
C PRO A 255 -19.20 7.62 -18.16
N GLY A 256 -18.40 6.61 -18.45
CA GLY A 256 -16.93 6.67 -18.39
C GLY A 256 -16.27 6.06 -17.15
N GLY A 257 -17.04 5.47 -16.21
CA GLY A 257 -16.49 4.69 -15.08
C GLY A 257 -15.90 5.54 -13.96
N SER A 258 -16.21 6.84 -13.88
CA SER A 258 -15.76 7.70 -12.80
C SER A 258 -16.54 7.42 -11.51
N VAL A 259 -15.83 7.11 -10.45
CA VAL A 259 -16.38 6.86 -9.10
C VAL A 259 -16.64 8.19 -8.41
N GLY A 260 -17.78 8.33 -7.73
CA GLY A 260 -18.11 9.55 -6.98
C GLY A 260 -17.13 9.80 -5.83
N TRP A 261 -16.81 8.76 -5.06
CA TRP A 261 -15.78 8.80 -4.04
C TRP A 261 -15.11 7.44 -3.83
N ARG A 262 -13.89 7.49 -3.36
CA ARG A 262 -13.13 6.34 -2.87
C ARG A 262 -12.44 6.73 -1.56
N ALA A 263 -12.46 5.85 -0.58
CA ALA A 263 -11.75 6.02 0.68
C ALA A 263 -11.03 4.71 1.05
N GLY A 264 -9.81 4.85 1.51
CA GLY A 264 -9.03 3.74 2.05
C GLY A 264 -8.22 4.22 3.24
N GLY A 265 -7.79 3.31 4.10
CA GLY A 265 -6.96 3.68 5.23
C GLY A 265 -6.64 2.53 6.14
N SER A 266 -5.83 2.82 7.14
CA SER A 266 -5.44 1.87 8.17
C SER A 266 -5.47 2.51 9.55
N PHE A 267 -5.86 1.71 10.53
CA PHE A 267 -5.72 2.01 11.94
C PHE A 267 -4.85 0.90 12.56
N GLU A 268 -3.74 1.29 13.19
CA GLU A 268 -2.74 0.36 13.70
C GLU A 268 -2.39 0.67 15.15
N LEU A 269 -2.46 -0.36 16.00
CA LEU A 269 -1.96 -0.37 17.36
C LEU A 269 -0.65 -1.18 17.39
N ARG A 270 0.43 -0.55 17.84
CA ARG A 270 1.78 -1.12 17.93
C ARG A 270 2.22 -1.16 19.38
N LYS A 271 2.86 -2.25 19.76
CA LYS A 271 3.44 -2.44 21.10
C LYS A 271 4.86 -2.96 20.99
N GLY A 272 5.80 -2.20 21.54
CA GLY A 272 7.17 -2.63 21.68
C GLY A 272 7.34 -3.67 22.79
N PHE A 273 8.31 -4.57 22.62
CA PHE A 273 8.70 -5.60 23.59
C PHE A 273 10.13 -5.34 24.06
N LYS A 274 10.34 -5.45 25.38
CA LYS A 274 11.66 -5.27 26.02
C LYS A 274 12.55 -6.53 25.97
N GLY A 275 12.03 -7.62 25.39
CA GLY A 275 12.75 -8.90 25.26
C GLY A 275 13.38 -9.09 23.88
N LEU A 276 13.84 -10.30 23.59
CA LEU A 276 14.41 -10.71 22.30
C LEU A 276 15.59 -9.84 21.84
N GLY A 277 16.40 -9.33 22.78
CA GLY A 277 17.55 -8.49 22.51
C GLY A 277 17.20 -7.07 22.08
N ALA A 278 16.02 -6.54 22.46
CA ALA A 278 15.66 -5.14 22.23
C ALA A 278 16.62 -4.19 22.98
N SER A 279 16.84 -3.00 22.41
CA SER A 279 17.65 -1.96 23.03
C SER A 279 17.05 -1.53 24.38
N PRO A 280 17.85 -1.22 25.39
CA PRO A 280 17.36 -0.73 26.67
C PRO A 280 16.89 0.73 26.58
N ASN A 281 16.16 1.18 27.60
CA ASN A 281 15.92 2.61 27.84
C ASN A 281 17.08 3.14 28.69
N CYS A 282 17.81 4.13 28.20
CA CYS A 282 19.00 4.67 28.86
C CYS A 282 18.73 5.67 29.98
N LEU A 283 17.50 6.16 30.11
CA LEU A 283 17.09 7.01 31.26
C LEU A 283 16.77 6.20 32.53
N SER A 284 16.70 4.89 32.45
CA SER A 284 16.50 4.06 33.62
C SER A 284 17.78 3.97 34.45
N ALA A 285 17.70 4.11 35.77
CA ALA A 285 18.85 3.98 36.68
C ALA A 285 19.55 2.63 36.62
N ALA A 286 18.85 1.58 36.14
CA ALA A 286 19.40 0.22 35.96
C ALA A 286 19.90 -0.01 34.52
N ALA A 287 20.02 1.05 33.68
CA ALA A 287 20.38 0.90 32.31
C ALA A 287 21.86 0.54 32.11
N PRO A 288 22.17 -0.40 31.21
CA PRO A 288 23.55 -0.77 30.90
C PRO A 288 24.28 0.29 30.06
N CYS A 289 23.65 1.39 29.76
CA CYS A 289 24.17 2.41 28.85
C CYS A 289 25.42 3.16 29.35
N LEU A 290 25.72 3.05 30.62
CA LEU A 290 26.93 3.63 31.25
C LEU A 290 28.10 2.64 31.35
N VAL A 291 27.91 1.39 30.90
CA VAL A 291 28.96 0.38 30.93
C VAL A 291 29.91 0.60 29.75
N ALA A 292 31.21 0.57 30.04
CA ALA A 292 32.23 0.69 29.00
C ALA A 292 32.07 -0.38 27.91
N GLY A 293 32.11 0.04 26.64
CA GLY A 293 31.90 -0.84 25.50
C GLY A 293 30.45 -1.04 25.08
N PHE A 294 29.48 -0.51 25.82
CA PHE A 294 28.07 -0.53 25.40
C PHE A 294 27.81 0.53 24.32
N VAL A 295 27.20 0.11 23.22
CA VAL A 295 26.76 1.02 22.16
C VAL A 295 25.37 1.54 22.48
N ALA A 296 25.25 2.84 22.75
CA ALA A 296 23.99 3.48 23.10
C ALA A 296 22.97 3.44 21.93
N PRO A 297 21.66 3.43 22.22
CA PRO A 297 20.65 3.62 21.20
C PRO A 297 20.67 5.04 20.64
N SER A 298 20.03 5.24 19.45
CA SER A 298 19.98 6.53 18.75
C SER A 298 19.38 7.66 19.61
N LEU A 299 18.42 7.33 20.46
CA LEU A 299 17.78 8.26 21.41
C LEU A 299 17.80 7.65 22.82
N PRO A 300 18.48 8.32 23.79
CA PRO A 300 18.62 7.82 25.16
C PRO A 300 17.27 7.67 25.89
N ASP A 301 16.27 8.51 25.57
CA ASP A 301 14.91 8.48 26.13
C ASP A 301 13.96 7.55 25.37
N GLY A 302 14.42 6.92 24.29
CA GLY A 302 13.66 5.93 23.53
C GLY A 302 13.26 4.74 24.41
N ASN A 303 11.98 4.39 24.39
CA ASN A 303 11.43 3.28 25.16
C ASN A 303 11.11 2.09 24.25
N PRO A 304 11.83 0.96 24.36
CA PRO A 304 11.56 -0.23 23.57
C PRO A 304 10.18 -0.84 23.81
N GLY A 305 9.54 -0.52 24.94
CA GLY A 305 8.19 -0.96 25.29
C GLY A 305 7.09 0.06 24.97
N ALA A 306 7.35 1.07 24.16
CA ALA A 306 6.38 2.08 23.79
C ALA A 306 5.11 1.48 23.16
N THR A 307 3.98 2.13 23.41
CA THR A 307 2.72 1.88 22.67
C THR A 307 2.50 3.01 21.72
N VAL A 308 2.27 2.67 20.43
CA VAL A 308 2.05 3.64 19.37
C VAL A 308 0.73 3.34 18.67
N ILE A 309 -0.06 4.38 18.40
CA ILE A 309 -1.26 4.30 17.57
C ILE A 309 -0.99 5.11 16.31
N ARG A 310 -1.23 4.51 15.16
CA ARG A 310 -1.12 5.13 13.84
C ARG A 310 -2.44 5.09 13.12
N ALA A 311 -2.78 6.17 12.44
CA ALA A 311 -3.92 6.24 11.54
C ALA A 311 -3.49 6.89 10.23
N ILE A 312 -3.87 6.27 9.12
CA ILE A 312 -3.64 6.77 7.76
C ILE A 312 -4.97 6.65 7.03
N VAL A 313 -5.39 7.73 6.37
CA VAL A 313 -6.57 7.73 5.50
C VAL A 313 -6.16 8.28 4.14
N ASN A 314 -6.74 7.78 3.08
CA ASN A 314 -6.63 8.31 1.73
C ASN A 314 -8.05 8.38 1.18
N MET A 315 -8.48 9.54 0.77
CA MET A 315 -9.82 9.79 0.25
C MET A 315 -9.71 10.56 -1.06
N ASP A 316 -10.44 10.11 -2.06
CA ASP A 316 -10.65 10.80 -3.32
C ASP A 316 -12.15 11.06 -3.47
N VAL A 317 -12.50 12.32 -3.73
CA VAL A 317 -13.89 12.75 -3.95
C VAL A 317 -13.95 13.52 -5.26
N ARG A 318 -14.83 13.10 -6.17
CA ARG A 318 -15.12 13.85 -7.38
C ARG A 318 -16.01 15.04 -7.00
N MET A 319 -15.42 16.22 -7.03
CA MET A 319 -16.12 17.46 -6.65
C MET A 319 -17.14 17.89 -7.73
N PHE A 320 -16.71 17.84 -8.98
CA PHE A 320 -17.49 18.10 -10.17
C PHE A 320 -16.81 17.46 -11.37
N GLU A 321 -17.43 17.59 -12.56
CA GLU A 321 -16.87 17.02 -13.78
C GLU A 321 -15.46 17.57 -14.03
N GLY A 322 -14.51 16.68 -14.25
CA GLY A 322 -13.11 17.03 -14.54
C GLY A 322 -12.24 17.28 -13.32
N VAL A 323 -12.78 17.32 -12.07
CA VAL A 323 -12.00 17.66 -10.88
C VAL A 323 -12.23 16.69 -9.72
N THR A 324 -11.13 16.13 -9.22
CA THR A 324 -11.11 15.24 -8.06
C THR A 324 -10.28 15.89 -6.94
N PHE A 325 -10.84 15.93 -5.73
CA PHE A 325 -10.12 16.30 -4.52
C PHE A 325 -9.60 15.05 -3.83
N GLY A 326 -8.28 14.98 -3.67
CA GLY A 326 -7.59 13.97 -2.87
C GLY A 326 -7.22 14.54 -1.50
N PHE A 327 -7.49 13.77 -0.44
CA PHE A 327 -7.16 14.15 0.93
C PHE A 327 -6.56 12.96 1.67
N SER A 328 -5.32 13.11 2.17
CA SER A 328 -4.55 12.02 2.78
C SER A 328 -4.01 12.43 4.15
N PRO A 329 -4.83 12.40 5.21
CA PRO A 329 -4.39 12.64 6.57
C PRO A 329 -3.63 11.46 7.16
N ARG A 330 -2.65 11.75 8.01
CA ARG A 330 -1.89 10.79 8.82
C ARG A 330 -1.73 11.32 10.23
N ALA A 331 -1.80 10.43 11.21
CA ALA A 331 -1.57 10.76 12.61
C ALA A 331 -0.84 9.63 13.34
N GLN A 332 -0.03 10.01 14.31
CA GLN A 332 0.63 9.11 15.24
C GLN A 332 0.61 9.70 16.64
N ILE A 333 0.29 8.86 17.62
CA ILE A 333 0.46 9.17 19.03
C ILE A 333 1.29 8.07 19.70
N SER A 334 2.12 8.45 20.67
CA SER A 334 2.97 7.52 21.41
C SER A 334 2.79 7.69 22.92
N SER A 335 2.92 6.61 23.67
CA SER A 335 2.89 6.61 25.13
C SER A 335 4.18 7.12 25.79
N SER A 336 5.32 7.07 25.05
CA SER A 336 6.65 7.43 25.53
C SER A 336 7.54 7.88 24.38
N GLY A 337 8.77 8.30 24.66
CA GLY A 337 9.80 8.58 23.67
C GLY A 337 10.04 7.36 22.77
N LEU A 338 10.31 7.56 21.49
CA LEU A 338 10.50 6.52 20.49
C LEU A 338 11.93 6.53 19.96
N PHE A 339 12.43 5.38 19.59
CA PHE A 339 13.65 5.30 18.76
C PHE A 339 13.36 5.82 17.35
N SER A 340 14.39 6.31 16.67
CA SER A 340 14.28 7.03 15.39
C SER A 340 13.44 6.30 14.33
N PHE A 341 13.53 4.97 14.27
CA PHE A 341 12.77 4.17 13.29
C PHE A 341 11.25 4.19 13.51
N GLU A 342 10.77 4.38 14.74
CA GLU A 342 9.35 4.42 15.09
C GLU A 342 8.77 5.84 15.10
N GLN A 343 9.59 6.89 15.00
CA GLN A 343 9.12 8.27 15.04
C GLN A 343 8.26 8.63 13.83
N PHE A 344 7.34 9.56 14.03
CA PHE A 344 6.59 10.19 12.95
C PHE A 344 7.53 11.08 12.14
N SER A 345 7.65 10.82 10.86
CA SER A 345 8.57 11.51 9.96
C SER A 345 7.82 12.30 8.89
N THR A 346 8.30 13.51 8.61
CA THR A 346 7.80 14.38 7.55
C THR A 346 8.83 14.59 6.44
N GLY A 347 8.40 15.20 5.36
CA GLY A 347 9.18 15.46 4.17
C GLY A 347 8.61 14.73 2.95
N ASN A 348 9.34 14.77 1.87
CA ASN A 348 8.88 14.42 0.55
C ASN A 348 8.20 13.04 0.41
N TYR A 349 8.74 12.00 1.03
CA TYR A 349 8.14 10.65 0.96
C TYR A 349 6.87 10.48 1.80
N THR A 350 6.56 11.45 2.66
CA THR A 350 5.41 11.39 3.55
C THR A 350 4.52 12.62 3.38
N ILE A 351 4.66 13.64 4.23
CA ILE A 351 3.93 14.90 4.16
C ILE A 351 4.94 16.02 4.08
N GLY A 352 4.89 16.84 3.03
CA GLY A 352 5.79 17.99 2.87
C GLY A 352 6.73 17.89 1.65
N ARG A 353 6.16 17.87 0.46
CA ARG A 353 6.88 17.78 -0.83
C ARG A 353 7.95 18.88 -1.02
N GLY A 354 7.76 20.04 -0.38
CA GLY A 354 8.75 21.12 -0.41
C GLY A 354 10.04 20.83 0.38
N TYR A 355 10.12 19.74 1.13
CA TYR A 355 11.24 19.43 2.02
C TYR A 355 11.85 18.07 1.71
N GLY A 356 13.11 17.86 2.12
CA GLY A 356 13.78 16.57 2.05
C GLY A 356 13.15 15.52 2.96
N PRO A 357 13.45 14.24 2.75
CA PRO A 357 13.01 13.16 3.65
C PRO A 357 13.51 13.40 5.08
N GLY A 358 12.65 13.13 6.08
CA GLY A 358 13.04 13.30 7.49
C GLY A 358 13.21 14.75 7.95
N ALA A 359 12.66 15.73 7.24
CA ALA A 359 12.85 17.16 7.54
C ALA A 359 12.50 17.55 8.98
N ILE A 360 11.43 16.98 9.52
CA ILE A 360 11.08 17.02 10.94
C ILE A 360 10.61 15.63 11.34
N VAL A 361 11.09 15.15 12.48
CA VAL A 361 10.70 13.88 13.08
C VAL A 361 10.29 14.11 14.54
N GLY A 362 9.46 13.23 15.08
CA GLY A 362 9.08 13.28 16.50
C GLY A 362 8.21 12.11 16.91
N ASP A 363 7.94 11.99 18.20
CA ASP A 363 7.19 10.86 18.78
C ASP A 363 5.71 10.88 18.41
N LYS A 364 5.16 12.08 18.21
CA LYS A 364 3.76 12.32 17.85
C LYS A 364 3.71 13.26 16.66
N GLY A 365 2.73 13.04 15.82
CA GLY A 365 2.54 13.91 14.68
C GLY A 365 1.16 13.75 14.08
N ALA A 366 0.70 14.81 13.43
CA ALA A 366 -0.49 14.80 12.61
C ALA A 366 -0.29 15.70 11.40
N GLY A 367 -0.83 15.33 10.28
CA GLY A 367 -0.75 16.14 9.09
C GLY A 367 -1.55 15.56 7.95
N PHE A 368 -1.61 16.29 6.85
CA PHE A 368 -2.33 15.87 5.66
C PHE A 368 -1.66 16.36 4.38
N GLN A 369 -1.95 15.66 3.32
CA GLN A 369 -1.74 16.10 1.94
C GLN A 369 -3.11 16.33 1.31
N GLY A 370 -3.35 17.55 0.82
CA GLY A 370 -4.52 17.90 0.03
C GLY A 370 -4.13 18.13 -1.41
N GLU A 371 -4.87 17.58 -2.37
CA GLU A 371 -4.55 17.70 -3.80
C GLU A 371 -5.82 17.88 -4.63
N LEU A 372 -5.88 18.93 -5.45
CA LEU A 372 -6.88 19.08 -6.50
C LEU A 372 -6.27 18.56 -7.80
N ARG A 373 -6.89 17.52 -8.36
CA ARG A 373 -6.48 16.84 -9.59
C ARG A 373 -7.48 17.12 -10.68
N PHE A 374 -6.97 17.48 -11.84
CA PHE A 374 -7.76 17.68 -13.04
C PHE A 374 -7.72 16.40 -13.89
N ASP A 375 -8.83 16.10 -14.55
CA ASP A 375 -8.92 14.92 -15.40
C ASP A 375 -7.84 14.96 -16.49
N ALA A 376 -7.36 13.77 -16.84
CA ALA A 376 -6.33 13.64 -17.87
C ALA A 376 -6.87 14.07 -19.24
N PHE A 377 -6.10 14.85 -19.97
CA PHE A 377 -6.40 15.28 -21.32
C PHE A 377 -5.28 14.89 -22.30
N ARG A 378 -5.62 14.85 -23.59
CA ARG A 378 -4.67 14.58 -24.68
C ARG A 378 -4.59 15.78 -25.60
N LEU A 379 -3.36 16.20 -25.91
CA LEU A 379 -3.15 17.33 -26.82
C LEU A 379 -3.58 17.02 -28.26
N LYS A 380 -3.54 15.74 -28.66
CA LYS A 380 -3.95 15.29 -29.99
C LYS A 380 -4.82 14.05 -29.85
N SER A 381 -5.92 14.00 -30.58
CA SER A 381 -6.78 12.82 -30.68
C SER A 381 -5.97 11.61 -31.18
N GLY A 382 -6.16 10.45 -30.54
CA GLY A 382 -5.39 9.25 -30.83
C GLY A 382 -3.98 9.20 -30.22
N SER A 383 -3.50 10.27 -29.55
CA SER A 383 -2.24 10.24 -28.79
C SER A 383 -2.28 9.18 -27.70
N ARG A 384 -1.15 8.49 -27.52
CA ARG A 384 -0.93 7.57 -26.40
C ARG A 384 -0.37 8.27 -25.15
N VAL A 385 -0.24 9.60 -25.21
CA VAL A 385 0.25 10.44 -24.12
C VAL A 385 -0.91 11.25 -23.57
N ASP A 386 -1.10 11.19 -22.26
CA ASP A 386 -2.08 11.95 -21.51
C ASP A 386 -1.41 12.81 -20.42
N PHE A 387 -2.03 13.93 -20.10
CA PHE A 387 -1.54 14.91 -19.13
C PHE A 387 -2.61 15.14 -18.06
N ALA A 388 -2.27 14.98 -16.79
CA ALA A 388 -3.15 15.24 -15.67
C ALA A 388 -2.51 16.25 -14.72
N PRO A 389 -2.84 17.55 -14.83
CA PRO A 389 -2.30 18.56 -13.91
C PRO A 389 -2.92 18.45 -12.53
N TYR A 390 -2.21 18.99 -11.53
CA TYR A 390 -2.70 19.07 -10.16
C TYR A 390 -2.04 20.20 -9.39
N VAL A 391 -2.71 20.63 -8.32
CA VAL A 391 -2.15 21.52 -7.30
C VAL A 391 -2.33 20.91 -5.93
N PHE A 392 -1.46 21.27 -4.98
CA PHE A 392 -1.46 20.64 -3.67
C PHE A 392 -1.08 21.58 -2.53
N SER A 393 -1.47 21.17 -1.32
CA SER A 393 -0.99 21.70 -0.06
C SER A 393 -0.72 20.57 0.92
N ASP A 394 0.45 20.57 1.53
CA ASP A 394 0.89 19.62 2.55
C ASP A 394 1.10 20.36 3.87
N ASN A 395 0.54 19.84 4.96
CA ASN A 395 0.59 20.47 6.27
C ASN A 395 0.81 19.42 7.35
N ALA A 396 1.74 19.67 8.27
CA ALA A 396 2.02 18.79 9.39
C ALA A 396 2.36 19.54 10.67
N LEU A 397 2.01 18.95 11.80
CA LEU A 397 2.37 19.33 13.17
C LEU A 397 3.07 18.14 13.82
N ILE A 398 4.23 18.37 14.40
CA ILE A 398 5.04 17.34 15.02
C ILE A 398 5.36 17.75 16.47
N TRP A 399 5.25 16.81 17.38
CA TRP A 399 5.59 16.97 18.78
C TRP A 399 6.64 15.95 19.18
N ASP A 400 7.68 16.45 19.81
CA ASP A 400 8.63 15.63 20.54
C ASP A 400 8.22 15.58 22.02
N ARG A 401 8.24 14.40 22.63
CA ARG A 401 7.79 14.24 24.01
C ARG A 401 8.85 14.70 25.02
N ALA A 402 10.12 14.61 24.68
CA ALA A 402 11.23 15.07 25.51
C ALA A 402 11.32 16.61 25.59
N ALA A 403 10.83 17.30 24.57
CA ALA A 403 10.84 18.76 24.54
C ALA A 403 9.53 19.32 25.08
N VAL A 404 9.59 20.16 26.12
CA VAL A 404 8.50 21.04 26.59
C VAL A 404 8.17 22.12 25.53
N SER A 405 8.64 21.93 24.30
CA SER A 405 8.58 22.87 23.20
C SER A 405 7.23 22.85 22.49
N ARG A 406 6.94 23.98 21.85
CA ARG A 406 5.77 24.14 20.97
C ARG A 406 5.84 23.15 19.80
N PRO A 407 4.69 22.68 19.28
CA PRO A 407 4.69 21.81 18.12
C PRO A 407 5.42 22.45 16.94
N GLN A 408 6.26 21.66 16.30
CA GLN A 408 6.96 22.06 15.08
C GLN A 408 6.00 21.96 13.90
N LYS A 409 6.01 22.97 13.03
CA LYS A 409 5.14 23.04 11.86
C LYS A 409 5.93 22.80 10.59
N LEU A 410 5.30 22.12 9.64
CA LEU A 410 5.84 21.97 8.29
C LEU A 410 4.70 22.17 7.29
N ASN A 411 4.83 23.19 6.44
CA ASN A 411 3.84 23.50 5.40
C ASN A 411 4.55 23.63 4.06
N SER A 412 3.97 23.05 3.01
CA SER A 412 4.40 23.24 1.63
C SER A 412 3.20 23.28 0.70
N ALA A 413 3.35 23.95 -0.43
CA ALA A 413 2.34 24.00 -1.48
C ALA A 413 3.03 23.94 -2.86
N GLY A 414 2.27 23.64 -3.88
CA GLY A 414 2.82 23.58 -5.23
C GLY A 414 1.83 23.00 -6.24
N GLY A 415 2.39 22.61 -7.36
CA GLY A 415 1.62 21.97 -8.42
C GLY A 415 2.52 21.14 -9.31
N GLY A 416 1.89 20.37 -10.18
CA GLY A 416 2.62 19.49 -11.07
C GLY A 416 1.74 18.96 -12.19
N VAL A 417 2.34 18.10 -12.99
CA VAL A 417 1.67 17.39 -14.07
C VAL A 417 2.10 15.93 -14.07
N ARG A 418 1.13 15.04 -14.19
CA ARG A 418 1.33 13.61 -14.37
C ARG A 418 1.14 13.30 -15.84
N ILE A 419 2.15 12.70 -16.45
CA ILE A 419 2.20 12.38 -17.86
C ILE A 419 2.17 10.86 -17.99
N GLY A 420 1.10 10.34 -18.58
CA GLY A 420 0.94 8.91 -18.87
C GLY A 420 1.40 8.59 -20.29
N PHE A 421 2.07 7.45 -20.47
CA PHE A 421 2.55 6.96 -21.76
C PHE A 421 1.95 5.57 -22.04
N ALA A 422 0.94 5.51 -22.87
CA ALA A 422 0.30 4.27 -23.31
C ALA A 422 -0.11 3.30 -22.16
N GLY A 423 -0.38 3.82 -20.96
CA GLY A 423 -0.73 3.02 -19.79
C GLY A 423 0.42 2.17 -19.19
N ARG A 424 1.66 2.33 -19.67
CA ARG A 424 2.83 1.55 -19.23
C ARG A 424 3.86 2.34 -18.45
N ALA A 425 4.06 3.59 -18.84
CA ALA A 425 4.99 4.47 -18.16
C ALA A 425 4.27 5.72 -17.67
N ARG A 426 4.79 6.27 -16.59
CA ARG A 426 4.31 7.50 -15.98
C ARG A 426 5.48 8.37 -15.57
N LEU A 427 5.40 9.64 -15.90
CA LEU A 427 6.30 10.69 -15.44
C LEU A 427 5.49 11.68 -14.60
N ASP A 428 5.93 11.99 -13.39
CA ASP A 428 5.36 13.02 -12.52
C ASP A 428 6.38 14.14 -12.37
N LEU A 429 6.01 15.37 -12.74
CA LEU A 429 6.83 16.57 -12.59
C LEU A 429 6.14 17.51 -11.61
N THR A 430 6.83 17.90 -10.54
CA THR A 430 6.28 18.69 -9.45
C THR A 430 7.16 19.88 -9.12
N ALA A 431 6.58 21.07 -8.98
CA ALA A 431 7.21 22.23 -8.34
C ALA A 431 6.62 22.39 -6.92
N ALA A 432 7.47 22.31 -5.89
CA ALA A 432 7.07 22.32 -4.49
C ALA A 432 7.79 23.45 -3.74
N PHE A 433 7.00 24.30 -3.10
CA PHE A 433 7.47 25.50 -2.40
C PHE A 433 7.37 25.27 -0.88
N PRO A 434 8.49 25.29 -0.14
CA PRO A 434 8.49 25.27 1.31
C PRO A 434 7.93 26.59 1.87
N LEU A 435 6.95 26.52 2.76
CA LEU A 435 6.27 27.69 3.32
C LEU A 435 6.69 28.01 4.76
N THR A 436 7.34 27.06 5.44
CA THR A 436 7.79 27.17 6.83
C THR A 436 9.30 27.14 6.90
N VAL A 437 9.90 27.93 7.79
CA VAL A 437 11.32 27.83 8.18
C VAL A 437 11.46 26.65 9.13
N LEU A 438 12.39 25.74 8.85
CA LEU A 438 12.63 24.60 9.72
C LEU A 438 13.35 25.00 11.01
N PRO A 439 13.20 24.22 12.09
CA PRO A 439 13.95 24.44 13.32
C PRO A 439 15.46 24.47 13.06
N GLY A 440 16.14 25.50 13.59
CA GLY A 440 17.58 25.69 13.39
C GLY A 440 17.96 26.37 12.08
N GLU A 441 17.03 26.67 11.19
CA GLU A 441 17.28 27.43 9.96
C GLU A 441 16.90 28.91 10.13
N ILE A 442 17.60 29.81 9.43
CA ILE A 442 17.36 31.25 9.48
C ILE A 442 16.33 31.68 8.41
N SER A 443 16.23 30.94 7.31
CA SER A 443 15.38 31.26 6.16
C SER A 443 14.69 30.03 5.61
N LYS A 444 13.66 30.25 4.79
CA LYS A 444 12.99 29.16 4.04
C LYS A 444 13.96 28.55 3.03
N ARG A 445 13.87 27.23 2.87
CA ARG A 445 14.59 26.51 1.82
C ARG A 445 14.12 26.94 0.43
N SER A 446 14.99 26.75 -0.56
CA SER A 446 14.64 26.96 -1.96
C SER A 446 13.54 26.01 -2.44
N PRO A 447 12.75 26.41 -3.43
CA PRO A 447 11.78 25.52 -4.08
C PRO A 447 12.44 24.25 -4.59
N ARG A 448 11.70 23.14 -4.55
CA ARG A 448 12.14 21.84 -5.07
C ARG A 448 11.40 21.52 -6.37
N PHE A 449 12.17 21.13 -7.38
CA PHE A 449 11.64 20.56 -8.61
C PHE A 449 11.84 19.05 -8.56
N LEU A 450 10.73 18.34 -8.45
CA LEU A 450 10.68 16.89 -8.25
C LEU A 450 10.27 16.21 -9.54
N ALA A 451 10.94 15.11 -9.84
CA ALA A 451 10.61 14.27 -10.97
C ALA A 451 10.61 12.82 -10.52
N SER A 452 9.59 12.07 -10.93
CA SER A 452 9.59 10.61 -10.79
C SER A 452 9.10 9.95 -12.06
N PHE A 453 9.81 8.94 -12.49
CA PHE A 453 9.46 8.09 -13.62
C PHE A 453 9.22 6.67 -13.14
N SER A 454 8.21 6.02 -13.68
CA SER A 454 7.94 4.60 -13.44
C SER A 454 7.48 3.92 -14.72
N MET A 455 7.89 2.68 -14.91
CA MET A 455 7.54 1.90 -16.10
C MET A 455 7.41 0.42 -15.74
N ASN A 456 6.35 -0.22 -16.25
CA ASN A 456 6.25 -1.67 -16.27
C ASN A 456 6.98 -2.19 -17.52
N ILE A 457 8.05 -2.97 -17.32
CA ILE A 457 8.85 -3.54 -18.39
C ILE A 457 8.27 -4.88 -18.85
N LEU A 458 7.83 -5.73 -17.91
CA LEU A 458 7.29 -7.04 -18.18
C LEU A 458 5.97 -7.25 -17.43
N PRO A 459 4.99 -7.96 -17.99
CA PRO A 459 5.01 -8.62 -19.30
C PRO A 459 4.93 -7.59 -20.44
N TRP A 460 5.63 -7.88 -21.53
CA TRP A 460 5.55 -7.09 -22.75
C TRP A 460 4.27 -7.46 -23.50
N SER A 461 3.14 -6.85 -23.14
CA SER A 461 1.89 -7.04 -23.88
C SER A 461 1.74 -5.93 -24.92
N ASN A 462 1.67 -6.27 -26.17
CA ASN A 462 1.14 -5.40 -27.21
C ASN A 462 -0.39 -5.33 -27.03
N ARG A 463 -0.89 -4.39 -26.20
CA ARG A 463 -2.31 -4.02 -26.17
C ARG A 463 -2.54 -2.73 -26.95
#